data_52129255ab8b068ff4bf448e31a8937f
#
_entry.id   52129255ab8b068ff4bf448e31a8937f
#
_cell.length_a   1.000
_cell.length_b   1.000
_cell.length_c   1.000
_cell.angle_alpha   90.00
_cell.angle_beta   90.00
_cell.angle_gamma   90.00
#
_symmetry.space_group_name_H-M   'P 1'
#
loop_
_entity.id
_entity.type
_entity.pdbx_description
1 polymer ?
#
loop_
_entity_poly.entity_id
_entity_poly.type
_entity_poly.pdbx_seq_one_letter_code
_entity_poly.pdbx_strand_id
1 'polypeptide(L)'
;MNTRYNAADIEVLSGLDPVKRRPGMYTDTARPNHLAQEVIDNAVDEALAGHAREIAVTLFKDGSCEVADDGRGMPVDIHPEEKIPGVELILTRLHAGGKFSNKNYTFSGGLHGVGVSVVNALSTLVEVHIKREGQEHRITFRDGDRASPLEVVGTVGKKNTGTRVRFWADPKYFDSPKFSVRALRHLLRAKAVLCPGLTVTLLDEATGERDQWLFEDGLRDYLKGELAERELLPPELFVGALKKDTETVDWAVAWVVEGELVQESYVNLIPTAQHGTHVNGLRTGFTDALREFCDFRNLLPRGVKLAPEDVWDRVAFVLSMKMTDPQFSGQTKERLSSRQAAGFVEGAAHDAFSLWLNQHTDLGEKIAQLAIDRASARLKTEKQIVRKKVTQGPALPGKLADCISQDLSRTELFLVEGDSAGGSAKQARDKDFQAILPLRGKILNTWEVASTSVLASEEVHNLAIAIGCDPGKEDISGLRYGKVVILADADSDGLHIATLLCALFLRHFPALVAAGHIFVAMPPLFRVDVGKQVFYALDEEEKRLLLDKIEREKIKGQVNVTRFKGLGEMNPSQLRESAIHPDTRRLVQLTVEDDVQTRSLIDMLLAKKRASDRKAWLETKGDLATLDV
;
A
#
# COMPACT_ATOMS: atom_id res chain seq x y z
N MET A 1 -43.59 -6.98 -16.08
CA MET A 1 -43.32 -8.36 -15.65
C MET A 1 -42.86 -8.30 -14.20
N ASN A 2 -43.62 -8.95 -13.33
CA ASN A 2 -43.35 -8.89 -11.87
C ASN A 2 -42.35 -9.98 -11.54
N THR A 3 -41.05 -9.73 -11.69
CA THR A 3 -40.01 -10.66 -11.28
C THR A 3 -39.81 -10.50 -9.75
N ARG A 4 -40.47 -11.36 -8.99
CA ARG A 4 -40.16 -11.53 -7.58
C ARG A 4 -38.78 -12.14 -7.49
N TYR A 5 -37.81 -11.37 -6.99
CA TYR A 5 -36.53 -11.88 -6.56
C TYR A 5 -36.73 -12.91 -5.46
N ASN A 6 -36.20 -14.12 -5.65
CA ASN A 6 -36.35 -15.21 -4.69
C ASN A 6 -35.03 -16.01 -4.58
N ALA A 7 -34.96 -16.94 -3.66
CA ALA A 7 -33.74 -17.73 -3.41
C ALA A 7 -33.24 -18.52 -4.65
N ALA A 8 -34.09 -18.77 -5.64
CA ALA A 8 -33.67 -19.43 -6.87
C ALA A 8 -32.90 -18.51 -7.84
N ASP A 9 -32.97 -17.20 -7.61
CA ASP A 9 -32.24 -16.19 -8.39
C ASP A 9 -30.81 -15.96 -7.82
N ILE A 10 -30.47 -16.59 -6.68
CA ILE A 10 -29.14 -16.55 -6.07
C ILE A 10 -28.24 -17.55 -6.76
N GLU A 11 -27.27 -17.06 -7.50
CA GLU A 11 -26.24 -17.90 -8.13
C GLU A 11 -25.07 -18.13 -7.17
N VAL A 12 -24.75 -19.40 -6.93
CA VAL A 12 -23.60 -19.80 -6.10
C VAL A 12 -22.44 -20.17 -7.03
N LEU A 13 -21.38 -19.39 -7.00
CA LEU A 13 -20.17 -19.67 -7.77
C LEU A 13 -19.30 -20.70 -7.04
N SER A 14 -18.68 -21.61 -7.78
CA SER A 14 -17.82 -22.67 -7.23
C SER A 14 -16.46 -22.71 -7.93
N GLY A 15 -15.47 -23.33 -7.29
CA GLY A 15 -14.13 -23.50 -7.87
C GLY A 15 -13.45 -22.18 -8.18
N LEU A 16 -13.06 -21.94 -9.43
CA LEU A 16 -12.39 -20.75 -9.92
C LEU A 16 -13.33 -19.73 -10.59
N ASP A 17 -14.63 -20.01 -10.66
CA ASP A 17 -15.60 -19.10 -11.29
C ASP A 17 -15.67 -17.71 -10.64
N PRO A 18 -15.56 -17.57 -9.30
CA PRO A 18 -15.51 -16.24 -8.67
C PRO A 18 -14.38 -15.37 -9.20
N VAL A 19 -13.20 -15.95 -9.43
CA VAL A 19 -12.02 -15.25 -9.96
C VAL A 19 -12.27 -14.81 -11.41
N LYS A 20 -12.80 -15.71 -12.24
CA LYS A 20 -13.08 -15.43 -13.67
C LYS A 20 -14.15 -14.36 -13.84
N ARG A 21 -15.15 -14.32 -12.94
CA ARG A 21 -16.22 -13.32 -13.00
C ARG A 21 -15.81 -11.94 -12.48
N ARG A 22 -14.97 -11.91 -11.45
CA ARG A 22 -14.54 -10.65 -10.79
C ARG A 22 -13.02 -10.64 -10.58
N PRO A 23 -12.22 -10.62 -11.64
CA PRO A 23 -10.77 -10.70 -11.54
C PRO A 23 -10.17 -9.56 -10.71
N GLY A 24 -10.73 -8.36 -10.77
CA GLY A 24 -10.27 -7.20 -10.01
C GLY A 24 -10.39 -7.33 -8.47
N MET A 25 -11.13 -8.32 -7.96
CA MET A 25 -11.14 -8.65 -6.53
C MET A 25 -9.90 -9.46 -6.09
N TYR A 26 -9.23 -10.12 -7.02
CA TYR A 26 -8.15 -11.06 -6.74
C TYR A 26 -6.79 -10.62 -7.29
N THR A 27 -6.79 -9.75 -8.31
CA THR A 27 -5.57 -9.30 -8.98
C THR A 27 -5.74 -7.90 -9.56
N ASP A 28 -4.61 -7.24 -9.82
CA ASP A 28 -4.59 -6.04 -10.67
C ASP A 28 -4.86 -6.46 -12.13
N THR A 29 -5.85 -5.84 -12.75
CA THR A 29 -6.27 -6.13 -14.13
C THR A 29 -5.66 -5.19 -15.16
N ALA A 30 -4.87 -4.22 -14.76
CA ALA A 30 -4.16 -3.34 -15.71
C ALA A 30 -3.16 -4.12 -16.56
N ARG A 31 -2.39 -5.01 -15.92
CA ARG A 31 -1.37 -5.87 -16.56
C ARG A 31 -1.23 -7.19 -15.82
N PRO A 32 -0.72 -8.27 -16.48
CA PRO A 32 -0.55 -9.57 -15.83
C PRO A 32 0.64 -9.65 -14.86
N ASN A 33 1.26 -8.52 -14.52
CA ASN A 33 2.41 -8.48 -13.61
C ASN A 33 2.13 -9.08 -12.23
N HIS A 34 0.91 -8.88 -11.71
CA HIS A 34 0.52 -9.44 -10.41
C HIS A 34 0.42 -10.97 -10.45
N LEU A 35 0.02 -11.57 -11.59
CA LEU A 35 0.08 -13.02 -11.74
C LEU A 35 1.51 -13.55 -11.66
N ALA A 36 2.46 -12.87 -12.32
CA ALA A 36 3.88 -13.23 -12.21
C ALA A 36 4.37 -13.08 -10.77
N GLN A 37 3.96 -12.01 -10.07
CA GLN A 37 4.30 -11.78 -8.67
C GLN A 37 3.84 -12.93 -7.77
N GLU A 38 2.63 -13.46 -7.93
CA GLU A 38 2.11 -14.57 -7.13
C GLU A 38 2.94 -15.85 -7.30
N VAL A 39 3.42 -16.13 -8.51
CA VAL A 39 4.32 -17.28 -8.75
C VAL A 39 5.71 -17.02 -8.18
N ILE A 40 6.24 -15.80 -8.35
CA ILE A 40 7.53 -15.38 -7.79
C ILE A 40 7.49 -15.48 -6.26
N ASP A 41 6.42 -15.00 -5.62
CA ASP A 41 6.27 -15.03 -4.16
C ASP A 41 6.29 -16.47 -3.62
N ASN A 42 5.74 -17.43 -4.35
CA ASN A 42 5.84 -18.83 -3.96
C ASN A 42 7.27 -19.38 -4.05
N ALA A 43 8.02 -19.02 -5.09
CA ALA A 43 9.42 -19.39 -5.22
C ALA A 43 10.28 -18.75 -4.11
N VAL A 44 10.01 -17.49 -3.78
CA VAL A 44 10.67 -16.74 -2.71
C VAL A 44 10.34 -17.31 -1.32
N ASP A 45 9.13 -17.81 -1.10
CA ASP A 45 8.78 -18.48 0.16
C ASP A 45 9.62 -19.76 0.38
N GLU A 46 9.99 -20.49 -0.68
CA GLU A 46 10.96 -21.59 -0.59
C GLU A 46 12.37 -21.11 -0.21
N ALA A 47 12.78 -19.95 -0.72
CA ALA A 47 14.05 -19.34 -0.34
C ALA A 47 14.06 -18.88 1.13
N LEU A 48 12.95 -18.26 1.60
CA LEU A 48 12.78 -17.87 3.01
C LEU A 48 12.80 -19.07 3.96
N ALA A 49 12.25 -20.19 3.52
CA ALA A 49 12.29 -21.44 4.27
C ALA A 49 13.68 -22.13 4.19
N GLY A 50 14.65 -21.55 3.48
CA GLY A 50 16.02 -22.06 3.33
C GLY A 50 16.18 -23.21 2.34
N HIS A 51 15.20 -23.42 1.46
CA HIS A 51 15.17 -24.54 0.52
C HIS A 51 15.55 -24.15 -0.92
N ALA A 52 15.39 -22.89 -1.32
CA ALA A 52 15.79 -22.39 -2.62
C ALA A 52 16.97 -21.40 -2.50
N ARG A 53 17.82 -21.37 -3.51
CA ARG A 53 18.96 -20.45 -3.67
C ARG A 53 18.99 -19.75 -5.00
N GLU A 54 18.16 -20.20 -5.93
CA GLU A 54 18.06 -19.62 -7.27
C GLU A 54 16.61 -19.50 -7.70
N ILE A 55 16.26 -18.33 -8.24
CA ILE A 55 14.97 -18.06 -8.89
C ILE A 55 15.25 -17.47 -10.26
N ALA A 56 14.70 -18.09 -11.30
CA ALA A 56 14.81 -17.63 -12.67
C ALA A 56 13.43 -17.26 -13.23
N VAL A 57 13.32 -16.05 -13.76
CA VAL A 57 12.11 -15.57 -14.44
C VAL A 57 12.43 -15.35 -15.91
N THR A 58 11.59 -15.88 -16.80
CA THR A 58 11.74 -15.73 -18.24
C THR A 58 10.44 -15.21 -18.85
N LEU A 59 10.52 -14.12 -19.57
CA LEU A 59 9.46 -13.61 -20.45
C LEU A 59 9.73 -14.11 -21.87
N PHE A 60 8.86 -14.94 -22.38
CA PHE A 60 9.01 -15.52 -23.72
C PHE A 60 8.42 -14.63 -24.80
N LYS A 61 8.91 -14.82 -26.03
CA LYS A 61 8.39 -14.11 -27.23
C LYS A 61 6.93 -14.38 -27.51
N ASP A 62 6.40 -15.52 -27.06
CA ASP A 62 5.00 -15.90 -27.21
C ASP A 62 4.06 -15.24 -26.18
N GLY A 63 4.60 -14.34 -25.34
CA GLY A 63 3.86 -13.61 -24.33
C GLY A 63 3.67 -14.37 -23.01
N SER A 64 4.23 -15.58 -22.87
CA SER A 64 4.18 -16.33 -21.61
C SER A 64 5.26 -15.85 -20.63
N CYS A 65 5.01 -16.11 -19.35
CA CYS A 65 5.97 -15.92 -18.27
C CYS A 65 6.24 -17.26 -17.60
N GLU A 66 7.52 -17.55 -17.34
CA GLU A 66 7.95 -18.71 -16.58
C GLU A 66 8.72 -18.27 -15.35
N VAL A 67 8.43 -18.90 -14.23
CA VAL A 67 9.18 -18.77 -12.98
C VAL A 67 9.67 -20.15 -12.57
N ALA A 68 10.96 -20.27 -12.35
CA ALA A 68 11.62 -21.50 -11.91
C ALA A 68 12.38 -21.27 -10.60
N ASP A 69 12.28 -22.21 -9.67
CA ASP A 69 13.03 -22.25 -8.42
C ASP A 69 13.75 -23.61 -8.27
N ASP A 70 14.78 -23.64 -7.43
CA ASP A 70 15.50 -24.84 -7.01
C ASP A 70 15.09 -25.34 -5.62
N GLY A 71 13.86 -24.99 -5.16
CA GLY A 71 13.29 -25.38 -3.88
C GLY A 71 12.93 -26.86 -3.78
N ARG A 72 12.08 -27.22 -2.81
CA ARG A 72 11.69 -28.63 -2.56
C ARG A 72 10.82 -29.24 -3.66
N GLY A 73 10.23 -28.42 -4.53
CA GLY A 73 9.20 -28.82 -5.48
C GLY A 73 7.81 -28.90 -4.84
N MET A 74 6.77 -28.49 -5.58
CA MET A 74 5.36 -28.62 -5.13
C MET A 74 5.02 -30.06 -4.78
N PRO A 75 4.08 -30.30 -3.82
CA PRO A 75 3.67 -31.65 -3.44
C PRO A 75 3.00 -32.36 -4.60
N VAL A 76 3.47 -33.58 -4.91
CA VAL A 76 2.96 -34.46 -5.99
C VAL A 76 2.15 -35.62 -5.45
N ASP A 77 2.19 -35.87 -4.14
CA ASP A 77 1.44 -36.89 -3.44
C ASP A 77 -0.06 -36.58 -3.42
N ILE A 78 -0.85 -37.65 -3.25
CA ILE A 78 -2.32 -37.55 -3.24
C ILE A 78 -2.78 -37.03 -1.87
N HIS A 79 -3.57 -35.93 -1.89
CA HIS A 79 -4.16 -35.39 -0.67
C HIS A 79 -5.12 -36.40 -0.03
N PRO A 80 -5.00 -36.66 1.27
CA PRO A 80 -5.76 -37.76 1.92
C PRO A 80 -7.29 -37.59 1.86
N GLU A 81 -7.79 -36.37 1.91
CA GLU A 81 -9.22 -36.06 1.88
C GLU A 81 -9.73 -35.79 0.45
N GLU A 82 -9.07 -34.92 -0.31
CA GLU A 82 -9.51 -34.48 -1.63
C GLU A 82 -9.23 -35.50 -2.75
N LYS A 83 -8.37 -36.51 -2.50
CA LYS A 83 -8.05 -37.62 -3.44
C LYS A 83 -7.46 -37.18 -4.79
N ILE A 84 -6.86 -35.98 -4.83
CA ILE A 84 -6.14 -35.44 -5.99
C ILE A 84 -4.71 -35.07 -5.61
N PRO A 85 -3.78 -34.95 -6.58
CA PRO A 85 -2.41 -34.51 -6.30
C PRO A 85 -2.36 -33.12 -5.64
N GLY A 86 -1.41 -32.92 -4.72
CA GLY A 86 -1.29 -31.64 -4.02
C GLY A 86 -1.12 -30.45 -4.96
N VAL A 87 -0.33 -30.57 -6.02
CA VAL A 87 -0.18 -29.53 -7.06
C VAL A 87 -1.50 -29.19 -7.76
N GLU A 88 -2.33 -30.20 -8.06
CA GLU A 88 -3.64 -29.98 -8.66
C GLU A 88 -4.57 -29.23 -7.70
N LEU A 89 -4.56 -29.63 -6.43
CA LEU A 89 -5.34 -28.98 -5.38
C LEU A 89 -4.98 -27.48 -5.27
N ILE A 90 -3.69 -27.16 -5.21
CA ILE A 90 -3.18 -25.80 -5.09
C ILE A 90 -3.60 -24.92 -6.28
N LEU A 91 -3.63 -25.47 -7.50
CA LEU A 91 -3.96 -24.69 -8.70
C LEU A 91 -5.47 -24.61 -9.00
N THR A 92 -6.30 -25.50 -8.46
CA THR A 92 -7.73 -25.58 -8.82
C THR A 92 -8.68 -25.20 -7.69
N ARG A 93 -8.18 -25.01 -6.46
CA ARG A 93 -9.00 -24.65 -5.31
C ARG A 93 -8.53 -23.34 -4.70
N LEU A 94 -9.48 -22.46 -4.43
CA LEU A 94 -9.23 -21.26 -3.62
C LEU A 94 -9.04 -21.68 -2.15
N HIS A 95 -8.21 -20.95 -1.44
CA HIS A 95 -7.89 -21.20 -0.02
C HIS A 95 -7.28 -22.58 0.24
N ALA A 96 -6.59 -23.15 -0.73
CA ALA A 96 -5.81 -24.37 -0.59
C ALA A 96 -4.31 -24.04 -0.55
N GLY A 97 -3.62 -24.47 0.51
CA GLY A 97 -2.17 -24.24 0.60
C GLY A 97 -1.57 -24.67 1.94
N GLY A 98 -0.28 -25.00 1.93
CA GLY A 98 0.48 -25.43 3.11
C GLY A 98 0.91 -24.27 4.05
N LYS A 99 0.48 -23.03 3.78
CA LYS A 99 0.88 -21.83 4.51
C LYS A 99 -0.10 -21.41 5.62
N PHE A 100 -1.26 -22.08 5.73
CA PHE A 100 -2.25 -21.84 6.80
C PHE A 100 -1.82 -22.40 8.16
N SER A 101 -0.85 -23.29 8.19
CA SER A 101 -0.25 -23.80 9.43
C SER A 101 1.22 -23.40 9.44
N ASN A 102 1.71 -22.80 10.53
CA ASN A 102 3.11 -22.40 10.71
C ASN A 102 4.10 -23.58 10.76
N LYS A 103 3.68 -24.78 10.34
CA LYS A 103 4.50 -25.99 10.38
C LYS A 103 5.63 -26.00 9.33
N ASN A 104 5.34 -25.46 8.15
CA ASN A 104 6.28 -25.50 7.01
C ASN A 104 6.90 -24.16 6.66
N TYR A 105 6.25 -23.04 7.04
CA TYR A 105 6.69 -21.68 6.77
C TYR A 105 6.43 -20.82 8.01
N THR A 106 7.47 -20.30 8.62
CA THR A 106 7.35 -19.37 9.77
C THR A 106 6.89 -18.00 9.31
N PHE A 107 7.39 -17.56 8.17
CA PHE A 107 7.02 -16.33 7.50
C PHE A 107 6.72 -16.62 6.04
N SER A 108 5.69 -16.00 5.48
CA SER A 108 5.38 -16.13 4.06
C SER A 108 4.78 -14.84 3.51
N GLY A 109 5.02 -14.56 2.22
CA GLY A 109 4.38 -13.49 1.48
C GLY A 109 2.95 -13.84 1.04
N GLY A 110 2.69 -15.13 0.78
CA GLY A 110 1.39 -15.66 0.38
C GLY A 110 0.51 -15.99 1.57
N LEU A 111 -0.35 -15.05 2.00
CA LEU A 111 -1.16 -15.19 3.22
C LEU A 111 -2.53 -15.85 2.99
N HIS A 112 -3.08 -15.82 1.77
CA HIS A 112 -4.48 -16.15 1.50
C HIS A 112 -4.71 -17.50 0.82
N GLY A 113 -3.65 -18.18 0.35
CA GLY A 113 -3.76 -19.48 -0.34
C GLY A 113 -4.56 -19.43 -1.65
N VAL A 114 -4.56 -18.26 -2.32
CA VAL A 114 -5.31 -18.06 -3.57
C VAL A 114 -4.42 -17.72 -4.77
N GLY A 115 -3.17 -17.27 -4.57
CA GLY A 115 -2.34 -16.70 -5.61
C GLY A 115 -2.20 -17.55 -6.86
N VAL A 116 -1.72 -18.79 -6.75
CA VAL A 116 -1.48 -19.64 -7.92
C VAL A 116 -2.79 -20.14 -8.55
N SER A 117 -3.85 -20.31 -7.78
CA SER A 117 -5.16 -20.64 -8.32
C SER A 117 -5.75 -19.47 -9.12
N VAL A 118 -5.47 -18.23 -8.72
CA VAL A 118 -5.80 -17.02 -9.51
C VAL A 118 -4.98 -16.98 -10.81
N VAL A 119 -3.68 -17.30 -10.77
CA VAL A 119 -2.87 -17.43 -12.00
C VAL A 119 -3.49 -18.43 -12.96
N ASN A 120 -3.89 -19.61 -12.47
CA ASN A 120 -4.53 -20.63 -13.28
C ASN A 120 -5.88 -20.17 -13.84
N ALA A 121 -6.72 -19.54 -13.02
CA ALA A 121 -8.05 -19.05 -13.42
C ALA A 121 -8.00 -18.01 -14.54
N LEU A 122 -6.96 -17.15 -14.55
CA LEU A 122 -6.81 -16.01 -15.46
C LEU A 122 -5.80 -16.26 -16.59
N SER A 123 -5.42 -17.52 -16.81
CA SER A 123 -4.52 -17.96 -17.87
C SER A 123 -5.23 -18.89 -18.86
N THR A 124 -4.89 -18.79 -20.14
CA THR A 124 -5.35 -19.73 -21.18
C THR A 124 -4.68 -21.09 -21.05
N LEU A 125 -3.43 -21.10 -20.58
CA LEU A 125 -2.63 -22.30 -20.36
C LEU A 125 -1.70 -22.09 -19.17
N VAL A 126 -1.55 -23.11 -18.34
CA VAL A 126 -0.52 -23.20 -17.30
C VAL A 126 0.17 -24.56 -17.40
N GLU A 127 1.48 -24.55 -17.46
CA GLU A 127 2.33 -25.74 -17.42
C GLU A 127 3.17 -25.74 -16.16
N VAL A 128 3.12 -26.84 -15.41
CA VAL A 128 3.90 -26.98 -14.17
C VAL A 128 4.80 -28.20 -14.30
N HIS A 129 6.09 -27.97 -14.10
CA HIS A 129 7.10 -29.02 -14.01
C HIS A 129 7.63 -29.05 -12.57
N ILE A 130 7.72 -30.23 -12.00
CA ILE A 130 8.11 -30.42 -10.60
C ILE A 130 9.20 -31.48 -10.55
N LYS A 131 10.37 -31.11 -10.03
CA LYS A 131 11.45 -32.03 -9.72
C LYS A 131 11.40 -32.37 -8.25
N ARG A 132 11.06 -33.60 -7.93
CA ARG A 132 10.92 -34.05 -6.55
C ARG A 132 11.18 -35.56 -6.45
N GLU A 133 11.88 -35.98 -5.38
CA GLU A 133 12.13 -37.41 -5.07
C GLU A 133 12.83 -38.20 -6.19
N GLY A 134 13.64 -37.52 -7.01
CA GLY A 134 14.38 -38.14 -8.11
C GLY A 134 13.58 -38.29 -9.41
N GLN A 135 12.39 -37.72 -9.46
CA GLN A 135 11.53 -37.72 -10.65
C GLN A 135 11.21 -36.30 -11.09
N GLU A 136 10.95 -36.14 -12.39
CA GLU A 136 10.38 -34.93 -12.97
C GLU A 136 8.94 -35.24 -13.35
N HIS A 137 8.02 -34.46 -12.78
CA HIS A 137 6.59 -34.53 -13.02
C HIS A 137 6.13 -33.35 -13.86
N ARG A 138 5.07 -33.55 -14.65
CA ARG A 138 4.39 -32.51 -15.43
C ARG A 138 2.90 -32.60 -15.25
N ILE A 139 2.26 -31.45 -15.15
CA ILE A 139 0.80 -31.28 -15.19
C ILE A 139 0.47 -30.01 -15.95
N THR A 140 -0.64 -30.01 -16.69
CA THR A 140 -1.09 -28.85 -17.47
C THR A 140 -2.53 -28.50 -17.15
N PHE A 141 -2.82 -27.20 -17.23
CA PHE A 141 -4.16 -26.66 -17.03
C PHE A 141 -4.52 -25.76 -18.20
N ARG A 142 -5.77 -25.76 -18.60
CA ARG A 142 -6.30 -24.90 -19.65
C ARG A 142 -7.55 -24.21 -19.15
N ASP A 143 -7.57 -22.88 -19.27
CA ASP A 143 -8.70 -22.05 -18.83
C ASP A 143 -9.13 -22.34 -17.37
N GLY A 144 -8.16 -22.64 -16.49
CA GLY A 144 -8.40 -22.96 -15.09
C GLY A 144 -8.65 -24.43 -14.76
N ASP A 145 -8.95 -25.26 -15.74
CA ASP A 145 -9.26 -26.68 -15.55
C ASP A 145 -8.05 -27.56 -15.88
N ARG A 146 -7.96 -28.71 -15.21
CA ARG A 146 -6.92 -29.70 -15.51
C ARG A 146 -7.04 -30.23 -16.93
N ALA A 147 -6.00 -30.01 -17.74
CA ALA A 147 -5.94 -30.49 -19.14
C ALA A 147 -5.19 -31.83 -19.28
N SER A 148 -4.22 -32.12 -18.42
CA SER A 148 -3.53 -33.41 -18.36
C SER A 148 -3.47 -33.94 -16.92
N PRO A 149 -3.39 -35.27 -16.71
CA PRO A 149 -3.05 -35.82 -15.40
C PRO A 149 -1.62 -35.43 -15.01
N LEU A 150 -1.28 -35.58 -13.71
CA LEU A 150 0.10 -35.50 -13.26
C LEU A 150 0.87 -36.72 -13.73
N GLU A 151 1.88 -36.55 -14.56
CA GLU A 151 2.66 -37.61 -15.19
C GLU A 151 4.15 -37.47 -14.84
N VAL A 152 4.83 -38.60 -14.69
CA VAL A 152 6.30 -38.64 -14.60
C VAL A 152 6.85 -38.55 -16.01
N VAL A 153 7.57 -37.47 -16.32
CA VAL A 153 8.13 -37.21 -17.65
C VAL A 153 9.63 -37.45 -17.74
N GLY A 154 10.28 -37.66 -16.60
CA GLY A 154 11.72 -37.90 -16.55
C GLY A 154 12.23 -38.34 -15.18
N THR A 155 13.52 -38.67 -15.12
CA THR A 155 14.24 -38.93 -13.89
C THR A 155 15.35 -37.89 -13.71
N VAL A 156 15.52 -37.41 -12.48
CA VAL A 156 16.52 -36.41 -12.11
C VAL A 156 17.33 -36.90 -10.91
N GLY A 157 18.47 -36.28 -10.63
CA GLY A 157 19.21 -36.60 -9.42
C GLY A 157 18.35 -36.27 -8.17
N LYS A 158 18.41 -37.10 -7.11
CA LYS A 158 17.60 -36.91 -5.89
C LYS A 158 17.75 -35.53 -5.22
N LYS A 159 18.89 -34.85 -5.43
CA LYS A 159 19.15 -33.50 -4.92
C LYS A 159 18.71 -32.40 -5.90
N ASN A 160 18.36 -32.74 -7.13
CA ASN A 160 17.87 -31.80 -8.12
C ASN A 160 16.34 -31.69 -7.94
N THR A 161 15.95 -30.73 -7.13
CA THR A 161 14.54 -30.44 -6.81
C THR A 161 14.18 -29.06 -7.31
N GLY A 162 12.90 -28.72 -7.33
CA GLY A 162 12.41 -27.39 -7.70
C GLY A 162 11.08 -27.43 -8.42
N THR A 163 10.53 -26.24 -8.63
CA THR A 163 9.28 -26.05 -9.39
C THR A 163 9.51 -25.07 -10.53
N ARG A 164 8.88 -25.33 -11.65
CA ARG A 164 8.83 -24.43 -12.80
C ARG A 164 7.37 -24.27 -13.22
N VAL A 165 6.88 -23.06 -13.18
CA VAL A 165 5.50 -22.68 -13.56
C VAL A 165 5.58 -21.75 -14.76
N ARG A 166 5.05 -22.17 -15.90
CA ARG A 166 4.90 -21.34 -17.10
C ARG A 166 3.42 -21.09 -17.35
N PHE A 167 3.05 -19.84 -17.58
CA PHE A 167 1.66 -19.48 -17.81
C PHE A 167 1.51 -18.43 -18.92
N TRP A 168 0.36 -18.52 -19.62
CA TRP A 168 -0.06 -17.60 -20.67
C TRP A 168 -1.29 -16.84 -20.15
N ALA A 169 -1.08 -15.62 -19.69
CA ALA A 169 -2.17 -14.77 -19.21
C ALA A 169 -3.24 -14.58 -20.29
N ASP A 170 -4.51 -14.73 -19.94
CA ASP A 170 -5.61 -14.58 -20.89
C ASP A 170 -5.89 -13.09 -21.14
N PRO A 171 -5.68 -12.59 -22.37
CA PRO A 171 -5.81 -11.16 -22.69
C PRO A 171 -7.17 -10.53 -22.31
N LYS A 172 -8.23 -11.35 -22.25
CA LYS A 172 -9.58 -10.84 -21.97
C LYS A 172 -9.75 -10.27 -20.55
N TYR A 173 -8.84 -10.58 -19.63
CA TYR A 173 -8.91 -10.13 -18.25
C TYR A 173 -8.05 -8.90 -17.95
N PHE A 174 -7.22 -8.45 -18.90
CA PHE A 174 -6.25 -7.37 -18.68
C PHE A 174 -6.43 -6.24 -19.68
N ASP A 175 -6.31 -5.00 -19.21
CA ASP A 175 -6.34 -3.80 -20.08
C ASP A 175 -5.16 -3.83 -21.08
N SER A 176 -3.99 -4.31 -20.64
CA SER A 176 -2.84 -4.60 -21.49
C SER A 176 -2.32 -6.01 -21.22
N PRO A 177 -2.27 -6.90 -22.23
CA PRO A 177 -1.79 -8.26 -22.03
C PRO A 177 -0.27 -8.38 -21.90
N LYS A 178 0.47 -7.27 -22.04
CA LYS A 178 1.94 -7.23 -21.99
C LYS A 178 2.43 -7.00 -20.56
N PHE A 179 3.43 -7.79 -20.16
CA PHE A 179 4.14 -7.55 -18.91
C PHE A 179 4.90 -6.22 -18.93
N SER A 180 4.90 -5.51 -17.80
CA SER A 180 5.81 -4.41 -17.55
C SER A 180 7.15 -4.98 -17.07
N VAL A 181 8.14 -5.05 -17.96
CA VAL A 181 9.50 -5.53 -17.65
C VAL A 181 10.12 -4.68 -16.55
N ARG A 182 9.92 -3.36 -16.60
CA ARG A 182 10.41 -2.43 -15.57
C ARG A 182 9.87 -2.77 -14.18
N ALA A 183 8.58 -3.06 -14.06
CA ALA A 183 7.96 -3.42 -12.78
C ALA A 183 8.48 -4.78 -12.27
N LEU A 184 8.65 -5.77 -13.15
CA LEU A 184 9.23 -7.06 -12.79
C LEU A 184 10.70 -6.94 -12.36
N ARG A 185 11.49 -6.13 -13.06
CA ARG A 185 12.89 -5.83 -12.72
C ARG A 185 13.01 -5.26 -11.30
N HIS A 186 12.16 -4.28 -10.98
CA HIS A 186 12.11 -3.68 -9.63
C HIS A 186 11.69 -4.72 -8.57
N LEU A 187 10.64 -5.50 -8.83
CA LEU A 187 10.16 -6.54 -7.92
C LEU A 187 11.24 -7.59 -7.64
N LEU A 188 11.87 -8.13 -8.67
CA LEU A 188 12.87 -9.20 -8.56
C LEU A 188 14.13 -8.74 -7.84
N ARG A 189 14.58 -7.51 -8.13
CA ARG A 189 15.68 -6.88 -7.41
C ARG A 189 15.37 -6.76 -5.91
N ALA A 190 14.17 -6.30 -5.56
CA ALA A 190 13.74 -6.22 -4.16
C ALA A 190 13.73 -7.60 -3.49
N LYS A 191 13.26 -8.66 -4.17
CA LYS A 191 13.29 -10.03 -3.63
C LYS A 191 14.72 -10.52 -3.36
N ALA A 192 15.67 -10.24 -4.25
CA ALA A 192 17.08 -10.58 -4.05
C ALA A 192 17.68 -9.84 -2.84
N VAL A 193 17.36 -8.55 -2.67
CA VAL A 193 17.80 -7.73 -1.52
C VAL A 193 17.27 -8.30 -0.18
N LEU A 194 16.00 -8.70 -0.17
CA LEU A 194 15.30 -9.14 1.05
C LEU A 194 15.62 -10.60 1.43
N CYS A 195 16.25 -11.35 0.53
CA CYS A 195 16.69 -12.73 0.73
C CYS A 195 18.20 -12.83 0.47
N PRO A 196 19.08 -12.45 1.44
CA PRO A 196 20.52 -12.52 1.29
C PRO A 196 21.00 -13.88 0.82
N GLY A 197 21.87 -13.90 -0.19
CA GLY A 197 22.40 -15.12 -0.80
C GLY A 197 21.49 -15.79 -1.83
N LEU A 198 20.30 -15.22 -2.12
CA LEU A 198 19.41 -15.66 -3.19
C LEU A 198 19.85 -15.04 -4.52
N THR A 199 20.13 -15.89 -5.51
CA THR A 199 20.34 -15.46 -6.89
C THR A 199 19.01 -15.34 -7.61
N VAL A 200 18.71 -14.17 -8.15
CA VAL A 200 17.48 -13.90 -8.91
C VAL A 200 17.86 -13.45 -10.32
N THR A 201 17.28 -14.07 -11.34
CA THR A 201 17.53 -13.73 -12.75
C THR A 201 16.23 -13.36 -13.46
N LEU A 202 16.32 -12.41 -14.41
CA LEU A 202 15.28 -12.07 -15.35
C LEU A 202 15.83 -12.14 -16.77
N LEU A 203 15.18 -12.89 -17.64
CA LEU A 203 15.45 -12.94 -19.06
C LEU A 203 14.22 -12.46 -19.85
N ASP A 204 14.39 -11.44 -20.65
CA ASP A 204 13.41 -11.04 -21.66
C ASP A 204 13.88 -11.56 -23.02
N GLU A 205 13.26 -12.63 -23.51
CA GLU A 205 13.61 -13.20 -24.82
C GLU A 205 13.31 -12.27 -26.01
N ALA A 206 12.38 -11.33 -25.86
CA ALA A 206 12.03 -10.41 -26.95
C ALA A 206 13.16 -9.43 -27.25
N THR A 207 13.83 -8.93 -26.20
CA THR A 207 14.96 -8.00 -26.30
C THR A 207 16.31 -8.70 -26.20
N GLY A 208 16.36 -9.90 -25.61
CA GLY A 208 17.58 -10.62 -25.26
C GLY A 208 18.26 -10.07 -24.01
N GLU A 209 17.65 -9.10 -23.32
CA GLU A 209 18.18 -8.53 -22.09
C GLU A 209 18.10 -9.55 -20.94
N ARG A 210 19.20 -9.62 -20.19
CA ARG A 210 19.31 -10.47 -19.00
C ARG A 210 19.82 -9.67 -17.83
N ASP A 211 19.08 -9.70 -16.74
CA ASP A 211 19.46 -9.14 -15.44
C ASP A 211 19.74 -10.27 -14.45
N GLN A 212 20.67 -10.03 -13.53
CA GLN A 212 20.95 -10.93 -12.43
C GLN A 212 21.27 -10.13 -11.18
N TRP A 213 20.67 -10.52 -10.06
CA TRP A 213 20.90 -9.90 -8.75
C TRP A 213 21.29 -10.95 -7.73
N LEU A 214 22.28 -10.62 -6.92
CA LEU A 214 22.72 -11.35 -5.76
C LEU A 214 23.27 -10.33 -4.74
N PHE A 215 22.72 -10.33 -3.55
CA PHE A 215 23.17 -9.49 -2.45
C PHE A 215 23.54 -10.40 -1.27
N GLU A 216 24.81 -10.40 -0.88
CA GLU A 216 25.27 -11.25 0.23
C GLU A 216 24.90 -10.65 1.58
N ASP A 217 25.11 -9.33 1.74
CA ASP A 217 24.72 -8.55 2.93
C ASP A 217 23.35 -7.85 2.77
N GLY A 218 22.53 -8.30 1.83
CA GLY A 218 21.13 -7.90 1.67
C GLY A 218 20.92 -6.38 1.65
N LEU A 219 20.26 -5.85 2.67
CA LEU A 219 19.88 -4.44 2.76
C LEU A 219 21.08 -3.50 2.76
N ARG A 220 22.21 -3.92 3.36
CA ARG A 220 23.43 -3.11 3.40
C ARG A 220 24.00 -2.88 2.02
N ASP A 221 24.21 -3.97 1.27
CA ASP A 221 24.79 -3.90 -0.08
C ASP A 221 23.90 -3.11 -1.01
N TYR A 222 22.60 -3.32 -0.90
CA TYR A 222 21.60 -2.59 -1.68
C TYR A 222 21.66 -1.08 -1.42
N LEU A 223 21.48 -0.67 -0.16
CA LEU A 223 21.45 0.75 0.19
C LEU A 223 22.81 1.42 -0.10
N LYS A 224 23.91 0.72 0.12
CA LYS A 224 25.24 1.21 -0.22
C LYS A 224 25.39 1.45 -1.72
N GLY A 225 24.88 0.56 -2.57
CA GLY A 225 24.88 0.72 -4.02
C GLY A 225 24.03 1.91 -4.48
N GLU A 226 22.83 2.07 -3.91
CA GLU A 226 21.93 3.20 -4.24
C GLU A 226 22.48 4.57 -3.79
N LEU A 227 23.32 4.59 -2.76
CA LEU A 227 23.91 5.81 -2.19
C LEU A 227 25.38 6.01 -2.58
N ALA A 228 25.93 5.23 -3.52
CA ALA A 228 27.38 5.10 -3.79
C ALA A 228 28.12 6.43 -4.07
N GLU A 229 27.44 7.46 -4.61
CA GLU A 229 28.05 8.74 -4.97
C GLU A 229 27.69 9.87 -3.97
N ARG A 230 27.12 9.53 -2.82
CA ARG A 230 26.61 10.51 -1.86
C ARG A 230 27.46 10.58 -0.61
N GLU A 231 27.57 11.77 -0.04
CA GLU A 231 28.17 11.94 1.27
C GLU A 231 27.20 11.48 2.35
N LEU A 232 27.66 10.50 3.15
CA LEU A 232 26.88 9.85 4.19
C LEU A 232 27.38 10.18 5.59
N LEU A 233 26.44 10.26 6.51
CA LEU A 233 26.69 10.33 7.95
C LEU A 233 25.85 9.22 8.64
N PRO A 234 26.47 8.20 9.28
CA PRO A 234 27.93 7.92 9.29
C PRO A 234 28.44 7.53 7.89
N PRO A 235 29.75 7.56 7.65
CA PRO A 235 30.35 7.15 6.37
C PRO A 235 30.04 5.69 6.00
N GLU A 236 29.88 4.83 7.00
CA GLU A 236 29.35 3.48 6.85
C GLU A 236 27.90 3.43 7.34
N LEU A 237 27.07 2.64 6.63
CA LEU A 237 25.66 2.49 6.99
C LEU A 237 25.50 1.93 8.40
N PHE A 238 24.60 2.53 9.18
CA PHE A 238 24.13 1.93 10.42
C PHE A 238 23.18 0.78 10.09
N VAL A 239 23.63 -0.45 10.36
CA VAL A 239 22.85 -1.67 10.15
C VAL A 239 22.48 -2.30 11.47
N GLY A 240 21.32 -2.91 11.53
CA GLY A 240 20.90 -3.66 12.71
C GLY A 240 19.87 -4.72 12.35
N ALA A 241 19.76 -5.69 13.24
CA ALA A 241 18.81 -6.78 13.11
C ALA A 241 18.37 -7.26 14.50
N LEU A 242 17.11 -7.63 14.63
CA LEU A 242 16.60 -8.34 15.80
C LEU A 242 15.69 -9.47 15.33
N LYS A 243 15.99 -10.69 15.79
CA LYS A 243 15.19 -11.88 15.50
C LYS A 243 14.57 -12.41 16.78
N LYS A 244 13.24 -12.57 16.77
CA LYS A 244 12.45 -13.32 17.75
C LYS A 244 11.65 -14.42 17.05
N ASP A 245 11.00 -15.28 17.79
CA ASP A 245 10.30 -16.45 17.25
C ASP A 245 9.19 -16.06 16.26
N THR A 246 8.47 -14.97 16.51
CA THR A 246 7.31 -14.51 15.75
C THR A 246 7.56 -13.28 14.92
N GLU A 247 8.68 -12.57 15.13
CA GLU A 247 8.98 -11.29 14.50
C GLU A 247 10.48 -11.17 14.25
N THR A 248 10.84 -10.65 13.10
CA THR A 248 12.22 -10.31 12.75
C THR A 248 12.23 -8.93 12.09
N VAL A 249 13.20 -8.12 12.43
CA VAL A 249 13.43 -6.84 11.77
C VAL A 249 14.91 -6.69 11.41
N ASP A 250 15.14 -6.19 10.20
CA ASP A 250 16.46 -5.86 9.67
C ASP A 250 16.39 -4.45 9.07
N TRP A 251 17.44 -3.63 9.27
CA TRP A 251 17.52 -2.30 8.67
C TRP A 251 18.94 -1.92 8.25
N ALA A 252 19.01 -1.05 7.26
CA ALA A 252 20.19 -0.28 6.89
C ALA A 252 19.79 1.19 6.81
N VAL A 253 20.56 2.07 7.44
CA VAL A 253 20.22 3.49 7.58
C VAL A 253 21.47 4.36 7.47
N ALA A 254 21.33 5.55 6.85
CA ALA A 254 22.28 6.64 6.90
C ALA A 254 21.58 8.00 6.75
N TRP A 255 22.20 9.06 7.23
CA TRP A 255 21.81 10.42 6.89
C TRP A 255 22.57 10.87 5.65
N VAL A 256 21.87 11.37 4.65
CA VAL A 256 22.42 11.84 3.37
C VAL A 256 22.57 13.35 3.43
N VAL A 257 23.78 13.85 3.24
CA VAL A 257 24.03 15.30 3.32
C VAL A 257 23.30 16.03 2.20
N GLU A 258 23.45 15.57 0.94
CA GLU A 258 22.80 16.12 -0.24
C GLU A 258 22.36 15.03 -1.22
N GLY A 259 21.35 15.31 -2.07
CA GLY A 259 20.86 14.42 -3.11
C GLY A 259 19.50 13.78 -2.77
N GLU A 260 19.05 12.86 -3.61
CA GLU A 260 17.80 12.11 -3.44
C GLU A 260 17.90 11.09 -2.31
N LEU A 261 16.79 10.83 -1.64
CA LEU A 261 16.69 9.86 -0.56
C LEU A 261 16.17 8.52 -1.07
N VAL A 262 16.70 7.45 -0.52
CA VAL A 262 16.16 6.10 -0.66
C VAL A 262 15.42 5.78 0.62
N GLN A 263 14.11 5.58 0.54
CA GLN A 263 13.26 5.27 1.70
C GLN A 263 12.32 4.12 1.33
N GLU A 264 12.72 2.93 1.68
CA GLU A 264 12.00 1.70 1.33
C GLU A 264 11.68 0.88 2.57
N SER A 265 10.51 0.27 2.58
CA SER A 265 10.11 -0.63 3.65
C SER A 265 9.34 -1.83 3.12
N TYR A 266 9.52 -2.95 3.80
CA TYR A 266 8.99 -4.25 3.40
C TYR A 266 8.45 -5.00 4.60
N VAL A 267 7.36 -5.73 4.41
CA VAL A 267 6.78 -6.64 5.41
C VAL A 267 6.52 -7.98 4.76
N ASN A 268 7.11 -9.06 5.30
CA ASN A 268 7.07 -10.39 4.70
C ASN A 268 7.41 -10.36 3.19
N LEU A 269 8.44 -9.58 2.82
CA LEU A 269 8.93 -9.33 1.46
C LEU A 269 7.96 -8.59 0.53
N ILE A 270 6.86 -8.07 1.06
CA ILE A 270 5.90 -7.24 0.33
C ILE A 270 6.34 -5.78 0.48
N PRO A 271 6.51 -5.02 -0.60
CA PRO A 271 6.84 -3.61 -0.52
C PRO A 271 5.67 -2.82 0.10
N THR A 272 5.98 -2.02 1.10
CA THR A 272 5.02 -1.13 1.74
C THR A 272 5.29 0.31 1.31
N ALA A 273 4.81 0.67 0.11
CA ALA A 273 5.08 1.98 -0.50
C ALA A 273 4.60 3.17 0.36
N GLN A 274 3.55 2.97 1.16
CA GLN A 274 3.04 3.94 2.12
C GLN A 274 3.55 3.69 3.56
N HIS A 275 4.58 2.84 3.71
CA HIS A 275 5.20 2.49 4.98
C HIS A 275 4.23 1.87 6.00
N GLY A 276 4.12 2.45 7.19
CA GLY A 276 3.19 1.99 8.23
C GLY A 276 3.81 1.96 9.63
N THR A 277 3.22 1.13 10.49
CA THR A 277 3.57 1.06 11.92
C THR A 277 5.03 0.68 12.18
N HIS A 278 5.63 -0.20 11.36
CA HIS A 278 7.03 -0.60 11.48
C HIS A 278 8.02 0.56 11.22
N VAL A 279 7.75 1.40 10.20
CA VAL A 279 8.58 2.60 9.94
C VAL A 279 8.38 3.65 11.03
N ASN A 280 7.15 3.79 11.55
CA ASN A 280 6.90 4.67 12.69
C ASN A 280 7.69 4.21 13.91
N GLY A 281 7.75 2.91 14.18
CA GLY A 281 8.59 2.35 15.25
C GLY A 281 10.07 2.66 15.07
N LEU A 282 10.61 2.47 13.86
CA LEU A 282 12.01 2.83 13.57
C LEU A 282 12.30 4.32 13.82
N ARG A 283 11.38 5.17 13.34
CA ARG A 283 11.48 6.63 13.52
C ARG A 283 11.44 7.04 15.00
N THR A 284 10.51 6.47 15.77
CA THR A 284 10.39 6.74 17.20
C THR A 284 11.62 6.26 17.95
N GLY A 285 12.03 5.01 17.75
CA GLY A 285 13.20 4.43 18.41
C GLY A 285 14.49 5.23 18.19
N PHE A 286 14.75 5.66 16.95
CA PHE A 286 15.91 6.51 16.65
C PHE A 286 15.79 7.89 17.27
N THR A 287 14.61 8.48 17.26
CA THR A 287 14.38 9.80 17.86
C THR A 287 14.64 9.78 19.35
N ASP A 288 14.10 8.78 20.03
CA ASP A 288 14.23 8.70 21.51
C ASP A 288 15.65 8.36 21.92
N ALA A 289 16.33 7.44 21.23
CA ALA A 289 17.74 7.14 21.47
C ALA A 289 18.64 8.38 21.29
N LEU A 290 18.41 9.18 20.24
CA LEU A 290 19.17 10.39 20.00
C LEU A 290 18.87 11.49 21.02
N ARG A 291 17.61 11.61 21.47
CA ARG A 291 17.22 12.52 22.56
C ARG A 291 17.94 12.18 23.85
N GLU A 292 17.91 10.92 24.27
CA GLU A 292 18.61 10.44 25.46
C GLU A 292 20.12 10.70 25.38
N PHE A 293 20.73 10.43 24.22
CA PHE A 293 22.15 10.71 23.97
C PHE A 293 22.45 12.21 24.10
N CYS A 294 21.62 13.08 23.53
CA CYS A 294 21.77 14.52 23.61
C CYS A 294 21.59 15.04 25.06
N ASP A 295 20.61 14.54 25.78
CA ASP A 295 20.31 14.92 27.16
C ASP A 295 21.46 14.51 28.08
N PHE A 296 21.95 13.26 27.95
CA PHE A 296 23.06 12.77 28.78
C PHE A 296 24.36 13.57 28.57
N ARG A 297 24.62 14.03 27.35
CA ARG A 297 25.83 14.78 27.01
C ARG A 297 25.63 16.32 27.05
N ASN A 298 24.44 16.78 27.41
CA ASN A 298 24.09 18.21 27.45
C ASN A 298 24.32 18.94 26.11
N LEU A 299 23.98 18.30 24.99
CA LEU A 299 24.21 18.86 23.65
C LEU A 299 23.13 19.85 23.24
N LEU A 300 21.92 19.77 23.82
CA LEU A 300 20.78 20.58 23.41
C LEU A 300 20.93 22.07 23.85
N PRO A 301 20.84 23.02 22.91
CA PRO A 301 20.76 24.44 23.26
C PRO A 301 19.49 24.75 24.07
N ARG A 302 19.54 25.80 24.91
CA ARG A 302 18.37 26.22 25.70
C ARG A 302 17.13 26.44 24.83
N GLY A 303 16.05 25.75 25.16
CA GLY A 303 14.75 25.88 24.48
C GLY A 303 14.63 25.11 23.17
N VAL A 304 15.63 24.36 22.76
CA VAL A 304 15.56 23.45 21.61
C VAL A 304 15.13 22.07 22.12
N LYS A 305 14.09 21.52 21.47
CA LYS A 305 13.65 20.14 21.63
C LYS A 305 13.65 19.47 20.26
N LEU A 306 14.26 18.30 20.17
CA LEU A 306 14.26 17.53 18.94
C LEU A 306 12.86 16.94 18.72
N ALA A 307 12.29 17.19 17.56
CA ALA A 307 11.10 16.51 17.08
C ALA A 307 11.49 15.34 16.17
N PRO A 308 10.61 14.33 15.98
CA PRO A 308 10.94 13.21 15.10
C PRO A 308 11.34 13.62 13.68
N GLU A 309 10.73 14.67 13.14
CA GLU A 309 11.08 15.24 11.83
C GLU A 309 12.50 15.80 11.78
N ASP A 310 13.03 16.37 12.86
CA ASP A 310 14.39 16.94 12.90
C ASP A 310 15.44 15.82 12.81
N VAL A 311 15.16 14.68 13.42
CA VAL A 311 16.03 13.48 13.39
C VAL A 311 15.89 12.74 12.07
N TRP A 312 14.65 12.67 11.53
CA TRP A 312 14.32 11.88 10.35
C TRP A 312 14.56 12.60 9.02
N ASP A 313 14.77 13.91 9.06
CA ASP A 313 15.12 14.66 7.86
C ASP A 313 16.43 14.13 7.27
N ARG A 314 16.45 13.92 5.97
CA ARG A 314 17.60 13.40 5.24
C ARG A 314 18.01 11.96 5.59
N VAL A 315 17.14 11.18 6.23
CA VAL A 315 17.40 9.74 6.48
C VAL A 315 17.08 8.93 5.23
N ALA A 316 18.08 8.25 4.69
CA ALA A 316 17.91 7.16 3.75
C ALA A 316 17.86 5.84 4.53
N PHE A 317 16.90 4.98 4.20
CA PHE A 317 16.75 3.70 4.88
C PHE A 317 16.14 2.63 3.99
N VAL A 318 16.48 1.39 4.31
CA VAL A 318 15.73 0.20 3.89
C VAL A 318 15.41 -0.60 5.14
N LEU A 319 14.13 -0.88 5.35
CA LEU A 319 13.60 -1.60 6.50
C LEU A 319 12.88 -2.87 6.03
N SER A 320 13.27 -4.03 6.52
CA SER A 320 12.60 -5.29 6.29
C SER A 320 12.07 -5.85 7.60
N MET A 321 10.77 -6.10 7.67
CA MET A 321 10.15 -6.77 8.80
C MET A 321 9.52 -8.09 8.35
N LYS A 322 9.70 -9.15 9.16
CA LYS A 322 8.99 -10.41 9.02
C LYS A 322 8.18 -10.64 10.28
N MET A 323 6.91 -10.95 10.12
CA MET A 323 6.02 -11.19 11.26
C MET A 323 4.92 -12.19 10.89
N THR A 324 4.41 -12.87 11.89
CA THR A 324 3.21 -13.70 11.76
C THR A 324 1.98 -12.79 11.69
N ASP A 325 1.05 -13.11 10.78
CA ASP A 325 -0.25 -12.43 10.63
C ASP A 325 -0.19 -10.89 10.48
N PRO A 326 0.57 -10.33 9.52
CA PRO A 326 0.59 -8.89 9.30
C PRO A 326 -0.78 -8.37 8.84
N GLN A 327 -1.20 -7.24 9.41
CA GLN A 327 -2.41 -6.55 9.01
C GLN A 327 -2.04 -5.34 8.16
N PHE A 328 -2.67 -5.21 6.99
CA PHE A 328 -2.43 -4.10 6.08
C PHE A 328 -3.68 -3.23 5.94
N SER A 329 -3.47 -1.98 5.55
CA SER A 329 -4.55 -1.06 5.19
C SER A 329 -4.91 -1.26 3.71
N GLY A 330 -5.82 -2.20 3.42
CA GLY A 330 -6.28 -2.48 2.06
C GLY A 330 -5.61 -3.69 1.39
N GLN A 331 -6.20 -4.13 0.27
CA GLN A 331 -5.82 -5.34 -0.46
C GLN A 331 -4.45 -5.22 -1.14
N THR A 332 -4.03 -4.03 -1.53
CA THR A 332 -2.74 -3.76 -2.17
C THR A 332 -1.54 -3.89 -1.22
N LYS A 333 -1.80 -4.02 0.11
CA LYS A 333 -0.80 -4.23 1.16
C LYS A 333 0.28 -3.13 1.23
N GLU A 334 -0.01 -1.94 0.75
CA GLU A 334 0.95 -0.84 0.67
C GLU A 334 1.34 -0.25 2.02
N ARG A 335 0.52 -0.45 3.05
CA ARG A 335 0.75 0.10 4.39
C ARG A 335 0.47 -0.91 5.48
N LEU A 336 1.46 -1.14 6.36
CA LEU A 336 1.28 -1.98 7.56
C LEU A 336 0.49 -1.24 8.63
N SER A 337 -0.53 -1.91 9.21
CA SER A 337 -1.37 -1.38 10.29
C SER A 337 -1.26 -2.13 11.61
N SER A 338 -0.49 -3.23 11.68
CA SER A 338 -0.27 -4.01 12.89
C SER A 338 0.40 -3.18 13.98
N ARG A 339 -0.30 -2.90 15.10
CA ARG A 339 0.21 -2.04 16.19
C ARG A 339 1.44 -2.62 16.88
N GLN A 340 1.49 -3.93 17.04
CA GLN A 340 2.62 -4.63 17.67
C GLN A 340 3.94 -4.39 16.94
N ALA A 341 3.90 -4.25 15.62
CA ALA A 341 5.07 -3.97 14.80
C ALA A 341 5.77 -2.66 15.20
N ALA A 342 5.01 -1.62 15.57
CA ALA A 342 5.58 -0.36 16.02
C ALA A 342 6.45 -0.55 17.28
N GLY A 343 5.89 -1.15 18.32
CA GLY A 343 6.61 -1.34 19.59
C GLY A 343 7.80 -2.29 19.46
N PHE A 344 7.67 -3.35 18.63
CA PHE A 344 8.78 -4.27 18.38
C PHE A 344 9.96 -3.59 17.69
N VAL A 345 9.69 -2.83 16.61
CA VAL A 345 10.73 -2.12 15.85
C VAL A 345 11.29 -0.95 16.66
N GLU A 346 10.44 -0.21 17.40
CA GLU A 346 10.85 0.88 18.29
C GLU A 346 11.88 0.40 19.32
N GLY A 347 11.58 -0.66 20.06
CA GLY A 347 12.50 -1.20 21.05
C GLY A 347 13.80 -1.69 20.43
N ALA A 348 13.73 -2.45 19.32
CA ALA A 348 14.91 -2.93 18.62
C ALA A 348 15.81 -1.80 18.11
N ALA A 349 15.19 -0.79 17.50
CA ALA A 349 15.90 0.37 16.93
C ALA A 349 16.50 1.26 18.02
N HIS A 350 15.74 1.51 19.08
CA HIS A 350 16.19 2.30 20.23
C HIS A 350 17.43 1.67 20.86
N ASP A 351 17.36 0.39 21.23
CA ASP A 351 18.46 -0.29 21.93
C ASP A 351 19.73 -0.35 21.06
N ALA A 352 19.56 -0.73 19.78
CA ALA A 352 20.69 -0.83 18.87
C ALA A 352 21.34 0.53 18.58
N PHE A 353 20.53 1.58 18.39
CA PHE A 353 21.04 2.91 18.10
C PHE A 353 21.64 3.58 19.33
N SER A 354 21.05 3.41 20.51
CA SER A 354 21.63 3.87 21.78
C SER A 354 23.01 3.27 22.03
N LEU A 355 23.15 1.95 21.80
CA LEU A 355 24.45 1.28 21.92
C LEU A 355 25.46 1.81 20.92
N TRP A 356 25.07 1.97 19.66
CA TRP A 356 25.92 2.46 18.59
C TRP A 356 26.38 3.90 18.84
N LEU A 357 25.48 4.80 19.28
CA LEU A 357 25.80 6.19 19.63
C LEU A 357 26.87 6.28 20.74
N ASN A 358 26.78 5.39 21.74
CA ASN A 358 27.73 5.35 22.83
C ASN A 358 29.09 4.73 22.43
N GLN A 359 29.11 3.85 21.43
CA GLN A 359 30.34 3.27 20.87
C GLN A 359 31.04 4.21 19.89
N HIS A 360 30.27 5.09 19.20
CA HIS A 360 30.74 5.98 18.15
C HIS A 360 30.40 7.44 18.48
N THR A 361 30.85 7.89 19.64
CA THR A 361 30.44 9.20 20.21
C THR A 361 30.67 10.37 19.26
N ASP A 362 31.78 10.41 18.54
CA ASP A 362 32.11 11.51 17.61
C ASP A 362 31.12 11.56 16.42
N LEU A 363 30.67 10.38 15.93
CA LEU A 363 29.67 10.28 14.87
C LEU A 363 28.28 10.59 15.43
N GLY A 364 27.99 10.13 16.65
CA GLY A 364 26.76 10.42 17.35
C GLY A 364 26.57 11.94 17.58
N GLU A 365 27.62 12.63 17.98
CA GLU A 365 27.61 14.10 18.13
C GLU A 365 27.38 14.80 16.79
N LYS A 366 27.93 14.32 15.68
CA LYS A 366 27.67 14.88 14.35
C LYS A 366 26.21 14.70 13.93
N ILE A 367 25.64 13.52 14.17
CA ILE A 367 24.21 13.25 13.90
C ILE A 367 23.34 14.14 14.81
N ALA A 368 23.69 14.25 16.09
CA ALA A 368 22.99 15.13 17.01
C ALA A 368 23.04 16.60 16.56
N GLN A 369 24.22 17.08 16.12
CA GLN A 369 24.38 18.44 15.61
C GLN A 369 23.50 18.66 14.36
N LEU A 370 23.46 17.72 13.43
CA LEU A 370 22.58 17.80 12.26
C LEU A 370 21.11 17.95 12.67
N ALA A 371 20.64 17.15 13.62
CA ALA A 371 19.26 17.22 14.13
C ALA A 371 19.00 18.54 14.91
N ILE A 372 19.96 19.02 15.69
CA ILE A 372 19.89 20.31 16.42
C ILE A 372 19.82 21.50 15.44
N ASP A 373 20.59 21.47 14.38
CA ASP A 373 20.56 22.50 13.34
C ASP A 373 19.21 22.55 12.64
N ARG A 374 18.61 21.39 12.34
CA ARG A 374 17.26 21.28 11.79
C ARG A 374 16.20 21.80 12.76
N ALA A 375 16.24 21.37 14.02
CA ALA A 375 15.34 21.86 15.06
C ALA A 375 15.45 23.39 15.23
N SER A 376 16.67 23.91 15.20
CA SER A 376 16.94 25.34 15.30
C SER A 376 16.42 26.12 14.09
N ALA A 377 16.57 25.58 12.88
CA ALA A 377 16.03 26.17 11.67
C ALA A 377 14.49 26.16 11.69
N ARG A 378 13.85 25.03 12.07
CA ARG A 378 12.41 24.92 12.26
C ARG A 378 11.89 25.97 13.26
N LEU A 379 12.49 26.05 14.44
CA LEU A 379 12.11 27.02 15.47
C LEU A 379 12.33 28.49 15.06
N LYS A 380 13.36 28.77 14.24
CA LYS A 380 13.55 30.11 13.66
C LYS A 380 12.46 30.45 12.66
N THR A 381 12.10 29.50 11.80
CA THR A 381 11.01 29.64 10.83
C THR A 381 9.67 29.84 11.52
N GLU A 382 9.37 29.06 12.56
CA GLU A 382 8.18 29.24 13.41
C GLU A 382 8.13 30.63 14.06
N LYS A 383 9.27 31.12 14.59
CA LYS A 383 9.35 32.48 15.16
C LYS A 383 9.23 33.61 14.14
N GLN A 384 9.75 33.43 12.92
CA GLN A 384 9.57 34.41 11.84
C GLN A 384 8.13 34.45 11.32
N ILE A 385 7.44 33.32 11.29
CA ILE A 385 6.04 33.21 10.83
C ILE A 385 5.10 33.87 11.84
N VAL A 386 5.33 33.72 13.12
CA VAL A 386 4.57 34.46 14.19
C VAL A 386 4.73 35.98 14.06
N ARG A 387 5.82 36.50 13.48
CA ARG A 387 6.06 37.94 13.27
C ARG A 387 5.49 38.49 11.96
N LYS A 388 5.21 37.66 10.95
CA LYS A 388 4.47 38.07 9.75
C LYS A 388 2.99 37.81 9.95
N LYS A 389 2.27 38.70 10.67
CA LYS A 389 0.84 38.85 10.47
C LYS A 389 0.63 39.14 8.98
N VAL A 390 -0.07 38.23 8.30
CA VAL A 390 -0.49 38.38 6.91
C VAL A 390 -1.40 39.60 6.84
N THR A 391 -0.87 40.74 6.42
CA THR A 391 -1.61 42.01 6.27
C THR A 391 -2.03 42.26 4.84
N GLN A 392 -1.79 41.36 3.88
CA GLN A 392 -2.23 41.51 2.48
C GLN A 392 -2.49 40.13 1.85
N GLY A 393 -3.78 39.72 1.89
CA GLY A 393 -4.34 38.58 1.18
C GLY A 393 -5.86 38.57 1.35
N PRO A 394 -6.63 37.87 0.49
CA PRO A 394 -8.06 37.75 0.68
C PRO A 394 -8.36 37.12 2.04
N ALA A 395 -9.43 37.61 2.71
CA ALA A 395 -9.85 37.07 4.01
C ALA A 395 -10.15 35.57 3.86
N LEU A 396 -9.63 34.75 4.79
CA LEU A 396 -9.91 33.32 4.81
C LEU A 396 -11.41 33.06 4.93
N PRO A 397 -11.92 31.97 4.30
CA PRO A 397 -13.33 31.63 4.38
C PRO A 397 -13.80 31.49 5.83
N GLY A 398 -14.89 32.16 6.20
CA GLY A 398 -15.40 32.19 7.59
C GLY A 398 -15.76 30.79 8.15
N LYS A 399 -15.95 29.80 7.28
CA LYS A 399 -16.22 28.40 7.66
C LYS A 399 -14.95 27.56 7.89
N LEU A 400 -13.80 28.02 7.43
CA LEU A 400 -12.53 27.33 7.62
C LEU A 400 -12.16 27.30 9.11
N ALA A 401 -11.99 26.12 9.66
CA ALA A 401 -11.33 25.91 10.94
C ALA A 401 -9.87 25.59 10.67
N ASP A 402 -9.03 26.63 10.65
CA ASP A 402 -7.62 26.53 10.32
C ASP A 402 -6.79 25.81 11.40
N CYS A 403 -5.62 25.31 11.05
CA CYS A 403 -4.64 24.73 11.99
C CYS A 403 -3.58 25.76 12.40
N ILE A 404 -2.85 25.42 13.45
CA ILE A 404 -1.83 26.30 14.04
C ILE A 404 -0.51 26.23 13.24
N SER A 405 -0.12 25.04 12.84
CA SER A 405 1.11 24.80 12.07
C SER A 405 0.99 25.32 10.64
N GLN A 406 2.10 25.81 10.10
CA GLN A 406 2.24 26.21 8.71
C GLN A 406 3.27 25.33 7.97
N ASP A 407 3.73 24.28 8.60
CA ASP A 407 4.65 23.33 8.03
C ASP A 407 3.91 22.42 7.01
N LEU A 408 4.18 22.63 5.72
CA LEU A 408 3.58 21.88 4.64
C LEU A 408 3.83 20.36 4.74
N SER A 409 4.90 19.94 5.37
CA SER A 409 5.17 18.50 5.52
C SER A 409 4.16 17.81 6.46
N ARG A 410 3.49 18.58 7.32
CA ARG A 410 2.55 18.08 8.34
C ARG A 410 1.11 18.52 8.13
N THR A 411 0.90 19.73 7.57
CA THR A 411 -0.42 20.34 7.53
C THR A 411 -1.36 19.64 6.55
N GLU A 412 -2.61 19.51 6.97
CA GLU A 412 -3.65 18.81 6.23
C GLU A 412 -4.95 19.63 6.24
N LEU A 413 -5.58 19.76 5.09
CA LEU A 413 -6.90 20.36 4.93
C LEU A 413 -7.91 19.27 4.58
N PHE A 414 -8.90 19.06 5.43
CA PHE A 414 -10.03 18.18 5.14
C PHE A 414 -11.17 18.98 4.54
N LEU A 415 -11.57 18.61 3.34
CA LEU A 415 -12.79 19.07 2.67
C LEU A 415 -13.92 18.12 3.07
N VAL A 416 -14.82 18.58 3.94
CA VAL A 416 -15.82 17.71 4.58
C VAL A 416 -17.21 18.01 4.03
N GLU A 417 -17.95 16.96 3.67
CA GLU A 417 -19.32 17.08 3.20
C GLU A 417 -20.27 17.55 4.31
N GLY A 418 -20.91 18.70 4.08
CA GLY A 418 -21.96 19.22 4.94
C GLY A 418 -21.49 19.86 6.26
N ASP A 419 -22.35 20.71 6.81
CA ASP A 419 -22.06 21.43 8.07
C ASP A 419 -22.13 20.51 9.30
N SER A 420 -22.94 19.43 9.27
CA SER A 420 -23.08 18.47 10.38
C SER A 420 -21.80 17.66 10.57
N ALA A 421 -21.34 16.98 9.52
CA ALA A 421 -20.09 16.24 9.55
C ALA A 421 -18.89 17.17 9.78
N GLY A 422 -18.93 18.39 9.20
CA GLY A 422 -17.95 19.44 9.47
C GLY A 422 -17.85 19.83 10.93
N GLY A 423 -18.96 19.81 11.68
CA GLY A 423 -18.99 20.05 13.12
C GLY A 423 -18.28 18.96 13.92
N SER A 424 -18.57 17.69 13.62
CA SER A 424 -17.90 16.54 14.21
C SER A 424 -16.40 16.50 13.86
N ALA A 425 -16.05 16.78 12.60
CA ALA A 425 -14.66 16.83 12.14
C ALA A 425 -13.85 17.95 12.83
N LYS A 426 -14.44 19.12 13.04
CA LYS A 426 -13.80 20.22 13.79
C LYS A 426 -13.47 19.85 15.23
N GLN A 427 -14.25 18.98 15.86
CA GLN A 427 -13.98 18.46 17.20
C GLN A 427 -12.98 17.29 17.19
N ALA A 428 -13.01 16.47 16.14
CA ALA A 428 -12.19 15.28 15.98
C ALA A 428 -10.74 15.60 15.58
N ARG A 429 -10.50 16.71 14.89
CA ARG A 429 -9.19 17.08 14.32
C ARG A 429 -8.10 17.32 15.35
N ASP A 430 -6.86 17.18 14.95
CA ASP A 430 -5.73 17.76 15.65
C ASP A 430 -5.60 19.23 15.23
N LYS A 431 -5.76 20.15 16.19
CA LYS A 431 -5.74 21.61 15.93
C LYS A 431 -4.36 22.11 15.51
N ASP A 432 -3.31 21.35 15.83
CA ASP A 432 -1.96 21.79 15.52
C ASP A 432 -1.68 21.74 14.02
N PHE A 433 -2.13 20.69 13.32
CA PHE A 433 -1.77 20.49 11.91
C PHE A 433 -2.94 20.14 10.98
N GLN A 434 -4.17 19.95 11.50
CA GLN A 434 -5.33 19.61 10.69
C GLN A 434 -6.33 20.77 10.64
N ALA A 435 -6.67 21.20 9.43
CA ALA A 435 -7.71 22.18 9.13
C ALA A 435 -8.95 21.50 8.56
N ILE A 436 -10.14 22.09 8.81
CA ILE A 436 -11.41 21.58 8.31
C ILE A 436 -12.14 22.69 7.54
N LEU A 437 -12.52 22.40 6.31
CA LEU A 437 -13.39 23.24 5.49
C LEU A 437 -14.68 22.47 5.14
N PRO A 438 -15.81 22.74 5.79
CA PRO A 438 -17.09 22.17 5.40
C PRO A 438 -17.56 22.73 4.06
N LEU A 439 -18.03 21.86 3.17
CA LEU A 439 -18.62 22.21 1.88
C LEU A 439 -20.14 22.21 1.99
N ARG A 440 -20.82 23.15 1.30
CA ARG A 440 -22.29 23.22 1.27
C ARG A 440 -22.85 22.37 0.12
N GLY A 441 -23.10 21.08 0.41
CA GLY A 441 -23.71 20.18 -0.57
C GLY A 441 -22.81 19.87 -1.77
N LYS A 442 -23.42 19.46 -2.87
CA LYS A 442 -22.69 19.11 -4.09
C LYS A 442 -22.10 20.35 -4.75
N ILE A 443 -20.79 20.32 -4.98
CA ILE A 443 -20.15 21.41 -5.73
C ILE A 443 -20.61 21.40 -7.19
N LEU A 444 -20.45 22.55 -7.85
CA LEU A 444 -20.69 22.66 -9.29
C LEU A 444 -19.86 21.63 -10.06
N ASN A 445 -20.47 20.97 -11.05
CA ASN A 445 -19.70 20.20 -12.03
C ASN A 445 -18.85 21.16 -12.88
N THR A 446 -17.57 21.23 -12.56
CA THR A 446 -16.62 22.17 -13.18
C THR A 446 -15.95 21.60 -14.42
N TRP A 447 -16.25 20.35 -14.82
CA TRP A 447 -15.54 19.66 -15.89
C TRP A 447 -15.60 20.39 -17.25
N GLU A 448 -16.75 21.00 -17.56
CA GLU A 448 -16.93 21.77 -18.81
C GLU A 448 -16.74 23.28 -18.61
N VAL A 449 -16.32 23.74 -17.42
CA VAL A 449 -16.12 25.17 -17.09
C VAL A 449 -14.66 25.55 -17.33
N ALA A 450 -14.40 26.73 -17.90
CA ALA A 450 -13.05 27.24 -18.04
C ALA A 450 -12.47 27.66 -16.68
N SER A 451 -11.15 27.46 -16.46
CA SER A 451 -10.48 27.78 -15.19
C SER A 451 -10.62 29.26 -14.79
N THR A 452 -10.73 30.16 -15.75
CA THR A 452 -10.97 31.61 -15.52
C THR A 452 -12.39 31.90 -14.98
N SER A 453 -13.36 31.02 -15.27
CA SER A 453 -14.76 31.19 -14.90
C SER A 453 -15.16 30.36 -13.68
N VAL A 454 -14.34 29.40 -13.26
CA VAL A 454 -14.68 28.47 -12.17
C VAL A 454 -14.77 29.17 -10.80
N LEU A 455 -14.03 30.27 -10.62
CA LEU A 455 -14.05 31.10 -9.40
C LEU A 455 -15.34 31.90 -9.23
N ALA A 456 -16.25 31.92 -10.21
CA ALA A 456 -17.60 32.47 -10.03
C ALA A 456 -18.46 31.63 -9.08
N SER A 457 -18.07 30.35 -8.85
CA SER A 457 -18.66 29.53 -7.79
C SER A 457 -18.07 29.93 -6.45
N GLU A 458 -18.91 30.33 -5.50
CA GLU A 458 -18.49 30.71 -4.14
C GLU A 458 -17.73 29.57 -3.45
N GLU A 459 -18.16 28.32 -3.61
CA GLU A 459 -17.52 27.16 -2.99
C GLU A 459 -16.11 26.91 -3.57
N VAL A 460 -15.94 27.04 -4.89
CA VAL A 460 -14.63 26.89 -5.53
C VAL A 460 -13.72 28.06 -5.18
N HIS A 461 -14.27 29.27 -5.11
CA HIS A 461 -13.52 30.46 -4.68
C HIS A 461 -12.99 30.31 -3.23
N ASN A 462 -13.87 29.90 -2.32
CA ASN A 462 -13.50 29.65 -0.92
C ASN A 462 -12.44 28.53 -0.79
N LEU A 463 -12.57 27.48 -1.61
CA LEU A 463 -11.60 26.38 -1.65
C LEU A 463 -10.24 26.87 -2.16
N ALA A 464 -10.20 27.64 -3.25
CA ALA A 464 -8.95 28.20 -3.80
C ALA A 464 -8.24 29.11 -2.77
N ILE A 465 -8.99 29.98 -2.08
CA ILE A 465 -8.44 30.82 -0.99
C ILE A 465 -7.92 29.97 0.17
N ALA A 466 -8.67 28.94 0.59
CA ALA A 466 -8.25 28.05 1.68
C ALA A 466 -6.97 27.31 1.35
N ILE A 467 -6.85 26.77 0.12
CA ILE A 467 -5.67 26.04 -0.34
C ILE A 467 -4.50 27.01 -0.59
N GLY A 468 -4.77 28.24 -1.03
CA GLY A 468 -3.76 29.23 -1.38
C GLY A 468 -3.23 29.13 -2.81
N CYS A 469 -3.94 28.46 -3.70
CA CYS A 469 -3.56 28.27 -5.10
C CYS A 469 -4.70 28.68 -6.03
N ASP A 470 -4.36 29.31 -7.15
CA ASP A 470 -5.31 29.74 -8.18
C ASP A 470 -5.59 28.60 -9.18
N PRO A 471 -6.86 28.42 -9.63
CA PRO A 471 -7.18 27.47 -10.68
C PRO A 471 -6.44 27.76 -12.00
N GLY A 472 -5.93 26.70 -12.63
CA GLY A 472 -5.27 26.77 -13.94
C GLY A 472 -3.84 27.31 -13.91
N LYS A 473 -3.27 27.58 -12.73
CA LYS A 473 -1.86 27.97 -12.58
C LYS A 473 -0.99 26.77 -12.21
N GLU A 474 0.25 26.77 -12.70
CA GLU A 474 1.28 25.77 -12.32
C GLU A 474 2.00 26.13 -11.04
N ASP A 475 1.99 27.41 -10.66
CA ASP A 475 2.62 27.90 -9.43
C ASP A 475 1.81 27.49 -8.21
N ILE A 476 2.39 26.64 -7.37
CA ILE A 476 1.86 26.17 -6.11
C ILE A 476 2.61 26.75 -4.90
N SER A 477 3.43 27.76 -5.07
CA SER A 477 4.21 28.39 -3.99
C SER A 477 3.35 29.00 -2.88
N GLY A 478 2.09 29.30 -3.17
CA GLY A 478 1.09 29.78 -2.21
C GLY A 478 0.38 28.69 -1.41
N LEU A 479 0.72 27.40 -1.64
CA LEU A 479 0.07 26.27 -0.97
C LEU A 479 0.16 26.36 0.55
N ARG A 480 -0.97 26.17 1.23
CA ARG A 480 -1.09 26.30 2.69
C ARG A 480 -1.07 24.98 3.44
N TYR A 481 -1.41 23.87 2.77
CA TYR A 481 -1.48 22.56 3.38
C TYR A 481 -0.79 21.51 2.52
N GLY A 482 0.05 20.70 3.13
CA GLY A 482 0.78 19.64 2.43
C GLY A 482 -0.11 18.50 1.92
N LYS A 483 -1.28 18.33 2.55
CA LYS A 483 -2.30 17.39 2.06
C LYS A 483 -3.66 18.07 2.04
N VAL A 484 -4.38 17.90 0.95
CA VAL A 484 -5.81 18.24 0.81
C VAL A 484 -6.57 16.93 0.73
N VAL A 485 -7.41 16.66 1.71
CA VAL A 485 -8.09 15.38 1.88
C VAL A 485 -9.59 15.57 1.66
N ILE A 486 -10.14 14.88 0.69
CA ILE A 486 -11.57 14.82 0.42
C ILE A 486 -12.17 13.81 1.40
N LEU A 487 -13.09 14.24 2.25
CA LEU A 487 -13.80 13.42 3.23
C LEU A 487 -15.32 13.56 2.99
N ALA A 488 -15.87 12.62 2.26
CA ALA A 488 -17.28 12.51 1.92
C ALA A 488 -17.89 11.25 2.56
N ASP A 489 -19.22 11.21 2.63
CA ASP A 489 -19.96 10.05 3.10
C ASP A 489 -19.68 8.81 2.24
N ALA A 490 -19.78 7.62 2.81
CA ALA A 490 -19.53 6.38 2.08
C ALA A 490 -20.77 5.91 1.27
N ASP A 491 -21.75 6.77 1.07
CA ASP A 491 -22.95 6.51 0.27
C ASP A 491 -22.81 7.01 -1.18
N SER A 492 -23.85 6.81 -1.99
CA SER A 492 -23.86 7.23 -3.41
C SER A 492 -23.73 8.73 -3.61
N ASP A 493 -24.25 9.55 -2.69
CA ASP A 493 -24.19 11.01 -2.76
C ASP A 493 -22.78 11.50 -2.41
N GLY A 494 -22.16 10.94 -1.36
CA GLY A 494 -20.79 11.25 -0.99
C GLY A 494 -19.78 10.83 -2.06
N LEU A 495 -19.95 9.65 -2.67
CA LEU A 495 -19.13 9.23 -3.81
C LEU A 495 -19.24 10.18 -5.01
N HIS A 496 -20.45 10.72 -5.26
CA HIS A 496 -20.65 11.73 -6.29
C HIS A 496 -19.91 13.03 -5.95
N ILE A 497 -19.97 13.50 -4.69
CA ILE A 497 -19.24 14.70 -4.24
C ILE A 497 -17.73 14.48 -4.36
N ALA A 498 -17.22 13.32 -3.94
CA ALA A 498 -15.80 12.96 -4.10
C ALA A 498 -15.38 12.98 -5.57
N THR A 499 -16.20 12.41 -6.47
CA THR A 499 -15.94 12.43 -7.92
C THR A 499 -15.88 13.84 -8.49
N LEU A 500 -16.80 14.73 -8.10
CA LEU A 500 -16.81 16.13 -8.53
C LEU A 500 -15.57 16.89 -8.04
N LEU A 501 -15.12 16.64 -6.80
CA LEU A 501 -13.92 17.22 -6.22
C LEU A 501 -12.66 16.69 -6.92
N CYS A 502 -12.57 15.39 -7.16
CA CYS A 502 -11.46 14.82 -7.95
C CYS A 502 -11.39 15.45 -9.33
N ALA A 503 -12.53 15.59 -10.03
CA ALA A 503 -12.58 16.23 -11.34
C ALA A 503 -12.18 17.72 -11.29
N LEU A 504 -12.58 18.45 -10.24
CA LEU A 504 -12.14 19.82 -10.00
C LEU A 504 -10.61 19.90 -9.90
N PHE A 505 -9.99 19.05 -9.09
CA PHE A 505 -8.55 19.04 -8.91
C PHE A 505 -7.81 18.63 -10.19
N LEU A 506 -8.25 17.57 -10.85
CA LEU A 506 -7.65 17.11 -12.11
C LEU A 506 -7.68 18.16 -13.21
N ARG A 507 -8.76 18.93 -13.30
CA ARG A 507 -8.93 19.92 -14.38
C ARG A 507 -8.35 21.27 -14.05
N HIS A 508 -8.57 21.76 -12.82
CA HIS A 508 -8.28 23.14 -12.45
C HIS A 508 -7.06 23.31 -11.55
N PHE A 509 -6.59 22.23 -10.92
CA PHE A 509 -5.40 22.24 -10.07
C PHE A 509 -4.46 21.08 -10.39
N PRO A 510 -4.12 20.83 -11.67
CA PRO A 510 -3.32 19.67 -12.06
C PRO A 510 -1.93 19.66 -11.40
N ALA A 511 -1.35 20.83 -11.12
CA ALA A 511 -0.07 20.93 -10.43
C ALA A 511 -0.12 20.34 -9.01
N LEU A 512 -1.24 20.50 -8.28
CA LEU A 512 -1.41 19.91 -6.95
C LEU A 512 -1.55 18.38 -7.01
N VAL A 513 -2.20 17.88 -8.06
CA VAL A 513 -2.32 16.42 -8.28
C VAL A 513 -0.96 15.83 -8.66
N ALA A 514 -0.24 16.47 -9.59
CA ALA A 514 1.09 16.03 -10.02
C ALA A 514 2.12 16.05 -8.88
N ALA A 515 2.02 17.04 -7.97
CA ALA A 515 2.86 17.14 -6.79
C ALA A 515 2.42 16.20 -5.63
N GLY A 516 1.32 15.45 -5.80
CA GLY A 516 0.88 14.44 -4.83
C GLY A 516 0.20 14.98 -3.59
N HIS A 517 -0.40 16.16 -3.66
CA HIS A 517 -1.04 16.82 -2.51
C HIS A 517 -2.51 16.44 -2.28
N ILE A 518 -3.17 15.75 -3.23
CA ILE A 518 -4.61 15.46 -3.19
C ILE A 518 -4.87 14.03 -2.76
N PHE A 519 -5.75 13.83 -1.79
CA PHE A 519 -6.11 12.54 -1.22
C PHE A 519 -7.63 12.41 -1.06
N VAL A 520 -8.13 11.18 -1.09
CA VAL A 520 -9.51 10.82 -0.75
C VAL A 520 -9.47 9.96 0.50
N ALA A 521 -10.21 10.35 1.54
CA ALA A 521 -10.37 9.54 2.73
C ALA A 521 -11.42 8.45 2.49
N MET A 522 -11.18 7.28 3.06
CA MET A 522 -12.08 6.13 3.00
C MET A 522 -12.71 5.91 4.39
N PRO A 523 -13.84 6.57 4.72
CA PRO A 523 -14.51 6.34 5.99
C PRO A 523 -15.15 4.94 6.02
N PRO A 524 -15.19 4.27 7.17
CA PRO A 524 -15.80 2.95 7.28
C PRO A 524 -17.33 3.03 7.28
N LEU A 525 -17.97 2.01 6.66
CA LEU A 525 -19.42 1.82 6.75
C LEU A 525 -19.84 1.10 8.03
N PHE A 526 -18.95 0.32 8.63
CA PHE A 526 -19.30 -0.49 9.79
C PHE A 526 -18.32 -0.29 10.94
N ARG A 527 -18.89 -0.31 12.15
CA ARG A 527 -18.18 -0.47 13.40
C ARG A 527 -18.60 -1.78 14.05
N VAL A 528 -17.64 -2.56 14.50
CA VAL A 528 -17.84 -3.82 15.19
C VAL A 528 -17.22 -3.73 16.57
N ASP A 529 -18.06 -3.75 17.61
CA ASP A 529 -17.63 -3.73 19.00
C ASP A 529 -17.64 -5.18 19.56
N VAL A 530 -16.53 -5.61 20.13
CA VAL A 530 -16.41 -6.93 20.77
C VAL A 530 -15.79 -6.75 22.15
N GLY A 531 -16.62 -6.73 23.18
CA GLY A 531 -16.18 -6.45 24.53
C GLY A 531 -15.57 -5.06 24.67
N LYS A 532 -14.24 -4.96 24.83
CA LYS A 532 -13.50 -3.68 24.88
C LYS A 532 -12.80 -3.33 23.57
N GLN A 533 -12.83 -4.21 22.59
CA GLN A 533 -12.17 -3.99 21.31
C GLN A 533 -13.16 -3.38 20.30
N VAL A 534 -12.66 -2.47 19.48
CA VAL A 534 -13.43 -1.79 18.44
C VAL A 534 -12.70 -2.00 17.12
N PHE A 535 -13.46 -2.39 16.12
CA PHE A 535 -12.97 -2.59 14.75
C PHE A 535 -13.81 -1.78 13.79
N TYR A 536 -13.23 -1.42 12.66
CA TYR A 536 -13.91 -0.70 11.59
C TYR A 536 -13.75 -1.47 10.27
N ALA A 537 -14.81 -1.53 9.48
CA ALA A 537 -14.80 -2.14 8.16
C ALA A 537 -15.35 -1.15 7.11
N LEU A 538 -14.73 -1.09 5.93
CA LEU A 538 -15.11 -0.19 4.86
C LEU A 538 -16.42 -0.60 4.19
N ASP A 539 -16.63 -1.90 4.04
CA ASP A 539 -17.74 -2.49 3.29
C ASP A 539 -18.25 -3.79 3.93
N GLU A 540 -19.24 -4.40 3.31
CA GLU A 540 -19.85 -5.66 3.73
C GLU A 540 -18.84 -6.82 3.74
N GLU A 541 -17.89 -6.83 2.81
CA GLU A 541 -16.90 -7.89 2.70
C GLU A 541 -15.87 -7.81 3.82
N GLU A 542 -15.30 -6.63 4.08
CA GLU A 542 -14.42 -6.43 5.24
C GLU A 542 -15.13 -6.75 6.55
N LYS A 543 -16.42 -6.37 6.68
CA LYS A 543 -17.22 -6.72 7.85
C LYS A 543 -17.32 -8.24 8.03
N ARG A 544 -17.61 -8.97 6.95
CA ARG A 544 -17.72 -10.44 6.98
C ARG A 544 -16.39 -11.07 7.41
N LEU A 545 -15.29 -10.66 6.76
CA LEU A 545 -13.94 -11.16 7.09
C LEU A 545 -13.56 -10.86 8.55
N LEU A 546 -13.97 -9.70 9.04
CA LEU A 546 -13.75 -9.31 10.43
C LEU A 546 -14.55 -10.19 11.42
N LEU A 547 -15.82 -10.47 11.11
CA LEU A 547 -16.65 -11.36 11.92
C LEU A 547 -16.12 -12.79 11.95
N ASP A 548 -15.69 -13.31 10.79
CA ASP A 548 -15.06 -14.62 10.67
C ASP A 548 -13.73 -14.68 11.47
N LYS A 549 -12.97 -13.59 11.47
CA LYS A 549 -11.77 -13.46 12.29
C LYS A 549 -12.07 -13.48 13.78
N ILE A 550 -13.07 -12.71 14.22
CA ILE A 550 -13.50 -12.66 15.63
C ILE A 550 -13.91 -14.04 16.13
N GLU A 551 -14.65 -14.80 15.31
CA GLU A 551 -15.09 -16.15 15.64
C GLU A 551 -13.91 -17.13 15.68
N ARG A 552 -13.03 -17.12 14.69
CA ARG A 552 -11.84 -17.97 14.60
C ARG A 552 -10.87 -17.75 15.75
N GLU A 553 -10.62 -16.49 16.11
CA GLU A 553 -9.73 -16.10 17.20
C GLU A 553 -10.40 -16.21 18.59
N LYS A 554 -11.70 -16.59 18.61
CA LYS A 554 -12.50 -16.72 19.84
C LYS A 554 -12.41 -15.50 20.76
N ILE A 555 -12.47 -14.31 20.18
CA ILE A 555 -12.43 -13.05 20.93
C ILE A 555 -13.66 -13.01 21.85
N LYS A 556 -13.41 -12.92 23.15
CA LYS A 556 -14.49 -12.96 24.15
C LYS A 556 -15.23 -11.61 24.20
N GLY A 557 -16.54 -11.63 24.09
CA GLY A 557 -17.41 -10.47 24.20
C GLY A 557 -18.67 -10.62 23.37
N GLN A 558 -19.67 -9.81 23.68
CA GLN A 558 -20.83 -9.68 22.79
C GLN A 558 -20.40 -8.89 21.56
N VAL A 559 -20.72 -9.40 20.37
CA VAL A 559 -20.46 -8.74 19.10
C VAL A 559 -21.63 -7.83 18.78
N ASN A 560 -21.37 -6.53 18.68
CA ASN A 560 -22.35 -5.53 18.23
C ASN A 560 -21.83 -4.89 16.94
N VAL A 561 -22.66 -4.92 15.90
CA VAL A 561 -22.35 -4.29 14.60
C VAL A 561 -23.23 -3.05 14.43
N THR A 562 -22.60 -1.91 14.19
CA THR A 562 -23.27 -0.64 13.88
C THR A 562 -22.92 -0.25 12.46
N ARG A 563 -23.93 0.04 11.63
CA ARG A 563 -23.74 0.61 10.30
C ARG A 563 -23.87 2.14 10.38
N PHE A 564 -22.90 2.85 9.83
CA PHE A 564 -22.99 4.30 9.63
C PHE A 564 -23.65 4.61 8.28
N LYS A 565 -24.63 5.50 8.28
CA LYS A 565 -25.23 5.99 7.04
C LYS A 565 -24.47 7.17 6.45
N GLY A 566 -23.71 7.89 7.29
CA GLY A 566 -22.86 8.99 6.90
C GLY A 566 -21.99 9.49 8.05
N LEU A 567 -21.05 10.38 7.73
CA LEU A 567 -20.09 10.98 8.67
C LEU A 567 -20.79 11.77 9.80
N GLY A 568 -21.97 12.30 9.53
CA GLY A 568 -22.78 13.04 10.50
C GLY A 568 -23.32 12.18 11.66
N GLU A 569 -23.35 10.85 11.50
CA GLU A 569 -23.76 9.89 12.54
C GLU A 569 -22.60 9.48 13.43
N MET A 570 -21.36 9.74 13.01
CA MET A 570 -20.17 9.47 13.80
C MET A 570 -19.97 10.56 14.86
N ASN A 571 -19.78 10.14 16.10
CA ASN A 571 -19.31 11.08 17.10
C ASN A 571 -17.84 11.48 16.83
N PRO A 572 -17.34 12.59 17.42
CA PRO A 572 -15.97 13.06 17.15
C PRO A 572 -14.86 12.03 17.40
N SER A 573 -15.00 11.17 18.42
CA SER A 573 -14.00 10.12 18.70
C SER A 573 -13.99 9.05 17.61
N GLN A 574 -15.17 8.61 17.16
CA GLN A 574 -15.30 7.63 16.09
C GLN A 574 -14.74 8.17 14.78
N LEU A 575 -15.09 9.42 14.43
CA LEU A 575 -14.59 10.08 13.23
C LEU A 575 -13.06 10.29 13.30
N ARG A 576 -12.53 10.64 14.49
CA ARG A 576 -11.09 10.74 14.70
C ARG A 576 -10.41 9.39 14.44
N GLU A 577 -10.87 8.34 15.11
CA GLU A 577 -10.26 7.01 15.05
C GLU A 577 -10.33 6.36 13.66
N SER A 578 -11.37 6.66 12.88
CA SER A 578 -11.63 5.96 11.63
C SER A 578 -11.17 6.72 10.38
N ALA A 579 -11.25 8.07 10.36
CA ALA A 579 -11.07 8.85 9.14
C ALA A 579 -10.10 10.03 9.24
N ILE A 580 -9.79 10.52 10.46
CA ILE A 580 -8.99 11.75 10.63
C ILE A 580 -7.59 11.49 11.20
N HIS A 581 -7.46 10.59 12.19
CA HIS A 581 -6.17 10.36 12.84
C HIS A 581 -5.15 9.72 11.88
N PRO A 582 -3.92 10.26 11.76
CA PRO A 582 -2.94 9.80 10.78
C PRO A 582 -2.64 8.30 10.82
N ASP A 583 -2.60 7.69 12.01
CA ASP A 583 -2.21 6.30 12.20
C ASP A 583 -3.33 5.29 11.91
N THR A 584 -4.58 5.73 11.89
CA THR A 584 -5.74 4.82 11.81
C THR A 584 -6.63 5.04 10.60
N ARG A 585 -6.57 6.23 9.98
CA ARG A 585 -7.33 6.55 8.78
C ARG A 585 -6.77 5.85 7.54
N ARG A 586 -7.63 5.71 6.54
CA ARG A 586 -7.24 5.23 5.19
C ARG A 586 -7.38 6.37 4.19
N LEU A 587 -6.30 6.66 3.48
CA LEU A 587 -6.26 7.67 2.41
C LEU A 587 -5.82 7.03 1.11
N VAL A 588 -6.48 7.41 0.03
CA VAL A 588 -6.07 7.09 -1.35
C VAL A 588 -5.57 8.38 -1.98
N GLN A 589 -4.34 8.38 -2.49
CA GLN A 589 -3.77 9.52 -3.20
C GLN A 589 -4.36 9.60 -4.60
N LEU A 590 -4.76 10.78 -5.02
CA LEU A 590 -5.21 11.01 -6.40
C LEU A 590 -3.98 11.11 -7.30
N THR A 591 -3.80 10.11 -8.16
CA THR A 591 -2.70 10.01 -9.12
C THR A 591 -3.24 9.92 -10.54
N VAL A 592 -2.42 10.34 -11.51
CA VAL A 592 -2.72 10.21 -12.94
C VAL A 592 -1.61 9.37 -13.57
N GLU A 593 -1.94 8.12 -13.92
CA GLU A 593 -1.00 7.22 -14.60
C GLU A 593 -1.00 7.43 -16.10
N ASP A 594 -2.18 7.62 -16.70
CA ASP A 594 -2.39 7.94 -18.11
C ASP A 594 -3.34 9.13 -18.22
N ASP A 595 -2.79 10.29 -18.62
CA ASP A 595 -3.57 11.54 -18.72
C ASP A 595 -4.68 11.45 -19.79
N VAL A 596 -4.44 10.74 -20.89
CA VAL A 596 -5.41 10.61 -21.98
C VAL A 596 -6.58 9.73 -21.56
N GLN A 597 -6.29 8.59 -20.96
CA GLN A 597 -7.33 7.67 -20.46
C GLN A 597 -8.12 8.29 -19.32
N THR A 598 -7.43 8.90 -18.35
CA THR A 598 -8.08 9.57 -17.21
C THR A 598 -9.01 10.67 -17.69
N ARG A 599 -8.57 11.55 -18.57
CA ARG A 599 -9.41 12.62 -19.14
C ARG A 599 -10.60 12.06 -19.92
N SER A 600 -10.40 11.03 -20.73
CA SER A 600 -11.46 10.39 -21.50
C SER A 600 -12.53 9.77 -20.58
N LEU A 601 -12.12 9.12 -19.51
CA LEU A 601 -13.03 8.50 -18.54
C LEU A 601 -13.82 9.57 -17.77
N ILE A 602 -13.16 10.59 -17.23
CA ILE A 602 -13.82 11.67 -16.49
C ILE A 602 -14.75 12.47 -17.43
N ASP A 603 -14.34 12.69 -18.69
CA ASP A 603 -15.19 13.32 -19.69
C ASP A 603 -16.45 12.49 -19.97
N MET A 604 -16.30 11.18 -20.14
CA MET A 604 -17.43 10.27 -20.29
C MET A 604 -18.35 10.33 -19.07
N LEU A 605 -17.81 10.36 -17.87
CA LEU A 605 -18.60 10.41 -16.62
C LEU A 605 -19.31 11.74 -16.40
N LEU A 606 -18.69 12.89 -16.70
CA LEU A 606 -19.15 14.22 -16.26
C LEU A 606 -19.62 15.15 -17.36
N ALA A 607 -19.21 14.96 -18.62
CA ALA A 607 -19.64 15.84 -19.71
C ALA A 607 -21.11 15.64 -20.07
N LYS A 608 -21.86 16.74 -20.18
CA LYS A 608 -23.31 16.71 -20.46
C LYS A 608 -23.62 15.98 -21.77
N LYS A 609 -22.79 16.16 -22.79
CA LYS A 609 -22.98 15.59 -24.12
C LYS A 609 -22.75 14.07 -24.20
N ARG A 610 -22.14 13.46 -23.16
CA ARG A 610 -21.77 12.04 -23.14
C ARG A 610 -22.81 11.15 -22.43
N ALA A 611 -24.05 11.59 -22.30
CA ALA A 611 -25.12 10.84 -21.62
C ALA A 611 -25.41 9.48 -22.27
N SER A 612 -25.36 9.40 -23.60
CA SER A 612 -25.50 8.14 -24.36
C SER A 612 -24.38 7.15 -24.07
N ASP A 613 -23.13 7.66 -23.97
CA ASP A 613 -21.96 6.84 -23.71
C ASP A 613 -21.97 6.29 -22.29
N ARG A 614 -22.39 7.08 -21.30
CA ARG A 614 -22.64 6.62 -19.93
C ARG A 614 -23.67 5.50 -19.87
N LYS A 615 -24.77 5.67 -20.63
CA LYS A 615 -25.82 4.64 -20.69
C LYS A 615 -25.25 3.34 -21.25
N ALA A 616 -24.53 3.37 -22.37
CA ALA A 616 -23.90 2.20 -22.98
C ALA A 616 -22.85 1.57 -22.04
N TRP A 617 -22.07 2.40 -21.34
CA TRP A 617 -21.09 1.93 -20.35
C TRP A 617 -21.76 1.23 -19.17
N LEU A 618 -22.86 1.79 -18.65
CA LEU A 618 -23.65 1.15 -17.58
C LEU A 618 -24.30 -0.14 -18.03
N GLU A 619 -24.83 -0.20 -19.25
CA GLU A 619 -25.41 -1.42 -19.83
C GLU A 619 -24.37 -2.52 -20.01
N THR A 620 -23.10 -2.15 -20.28
CA THR A 620 -22.02 -3.11 -20.52
C THR A 620 -21.31 -3.53 -19.22
N LYS A 621 -21.19 -2.63 -18.25
CA LYS A 621 -20.41 -2.82 -17.01
C LYS A 621 -21.23 -2.71 -15.73
N GLY A 622 -22.53 -2.51 -15.82
CA GLY A 622 -23.41 -2.32 -14.65
C GLY A 622 -23.48 -3.55 -13.73
N ASP A 623 -23.28 -4.75 -14.30
CA ASP A 623 -23.20 -6.00 -13.53
C ASP A 623 -21.96 -6.09 -12.60
N LEU A 624 -21.00 -5.18 -12.79
CA LEU A 624 -19.80 -5.08 -11.93
C LEU A 624 -20.04 -4.21 -10.69
N ALA A 625 -21.15 -3.47 -10.63
CA ALA A 625 -21.49 -2.64 -9.48
C ALA A 625 -22.08 -3.50 -8.36
N THR A 626 -21.47 -3.44 -7.18
CA THR A 626 -22.09 -3.95 -5.96
C THR A 626 -23.19 -2.96 -5.57
N LEU A 627 -24.44 -3.34 -5.79
CA LEU A 627 -25.57 -2.56 -5.30
C LEU A 627 -25.79 -2.92 -3.83
N ASP A 628 -25.55 -1.97 -2.93
CA ASP A 628 -26.06 -2.03 -1.56
C ASP A 628 -27.59 -1.84 -1.64
N VAL A 629 -28.35 -2.91 -1.53
CA VAL A 629 -29.83 -2.91 -1.41
C VAL A 629 -30.21 -2.92 0.05
#